data_db8168aea070c20b27486415b037729f
#
_entry.id   db8168aea070c20b27486415b037729f
#
_cell.length_a   1.000
_cell.length_b   1.000
_cell.length_c   1.000
_cell.angle_alpha   90.00
_cell.angle_beta   90.00
_cell.angle_gamma   90.00
#
_symmetry.space_group_name_H-M   'P 1'
#
loop_
_entity.id
_entity.type
_entity.pdbx_description
1 polymer ?
#
loop_
_entity_poly.entity_id
_entity_poly.type
_entity_poly.pdbx_seq_one_letter_code
_entity_poly.pdbx_strand_id
1 'polypeptide(L)'
;MKTHALTMSDGTKIVYDEYGNDTLITVLLLHGNGSSARHFKRQLPTYAAHLHVIAIDSRGHGRSNNTQTDIKITDLISDIEQIRMTLHVDQVVILGYSDGANIAMKYAIKYPQHVSRLVLNAPNLTSEGVYKILWWGDNVAQVATAAMAPFSAYAKRRHEQLHVMSEPLNITCQQLSDLTIPTLLVIGEFDLVKRRHIEHIAEIMPHAQVMILKGHGHFVTYTNPRKFAQLVAPFLIGGNDAKI
;
A
#
# COMPACT_ATOMS: atom_id res chain seq x y z
N MET A 1 12.94 14.64 9.51
CA MET A 1 12.25 14.43 8.22
C MET A 1 13.12 15.00 7.11
N LYS A 2 13.44 14.20 6.12
CA LYS A 2 14.06 14.62 4.87
C LYS A 2 13.12 14.26 3.72
N THR A 3 13.03 15.11 2.71
CA THR A 3 12.25 14.83 1.49
C THR A 3 13.22 14.56 0.35
N HIS A 4 13.00 13.48 -0.36
CA HIS A 4 13.81 13.04 -1.48
C HIS A 4 12.98 13.00 -2.76
N ALA A 5 13.67 13.10 -3.89
CA ALA A 5 13.09 12.92 -5.19
C ALA A 5 14.04 12.05 -6.03
N LEU A 6 13.52 10.94 -6.52
CA LEU A 6 14.26 10.00 -7.37
C LEU A 6 13.68 10.04 -8.77
N THR A 7 14.53 10.21 -9.78
CA THR A 7 14.10 10.11 -11.19
C THR A 7 14.28 8.68 -11.64
N MET A 8 13.18 8.09 -12.08
CA MET A 8 13.11 6.72 -12.60
C MET A 8 13.68 6.65 -14.02
N SER A 9 13.95 5.45 -14.51
CA SER A 9 14.54 5.23 -15.84
C SER A 9 13.69 5.79 -17.00
N ASP A 10 12.37 5.92 -16.80
CA ASP A 10 11.43 6.50 -17.76
C ASP A 10 11.26 8.02 -17.61
N GLY A 11 12.05 8.67 -16.76
CA GLY A 11 11.99 10.10 -16.48
C GLY A 11 10.91 10.50 -15.46
N THR A 12 10.13 9.55 -14.93
CA THR A 12 9.16 9.82 -13.86
C THR A 12 9.87 10.19 -12.58
N LYS A 13 9.40 11.24 -11.91
CA LYS A 13 9.92 11.68 -10.62
C LYS A 13 9.05 11.11 -9.50
N ILE A 14 9.66 10.30 -8.65
CA ILE A 14 9.02 9.77 -7.44
C ILE A 14 9.56 10.54 -6.22
N VAL A 15 8.65 11.00 -5.37
CA VAL A 15 8.96 11.73 -4.14
C VAL A 15 8.63 10.86 -2.93
N TYR A 16 9.54 10.84 -1.97
CA TYR A 16 9.32 10.16 -0.69
C TYR A 16 9.87 10.97 0.47
N ASP A 17 9.28 10.78 1.63
CA ASP A 17 9.73 11.37 2.89
C ASP A 17 10.39 10.31 3.76
N GLU A 18 11.55 10.66 4.32
CA GLU A 18 12.36 9.83 5.20
C GLU A 18 12.29 10.34 6.64
N TYR A 19 12.10 9.39 7.58
CA TYR A 19 12.01 9.67 9.02
C TYR A 19 12.75 8.57 9.81
N GLY A 20 13.12 8.88 11.05
CA GLY A 20 13.80 7.95 11.94
C GLY A 20 15.30 7.87 11.65
N ASN A 21 15.91 6.76 12.07
CA ASN A 21 17.32 6.50 11.93
C ASN A 21 17.55 5.36 10.91
N ASP A 22 18.42 5.57 9.93
CA ASP A 22 18.77 4.65 8.85
C ASP A 22 19.48 3.35 9.32
N THR A 23 19.96 3.32 10.55
CA THR A 23 20.49 2.07 11.17
C THR A 23 19.41 1.12 11.69
N LEU A 24 18.14 1.55 11.71
CA LEU A 24 17.00 0.75 12.13
C LEU A 24 16.39 -0.03 10.96
N ILE A 25 15.47 -0.97 11.28
CA ILE A 25 14.68 -1.68 10.27
C ILE A 25 13.95 -0.68 9.39
N THR A 26 14.13 -0.79 8.08
CA THR A 26 13.46 0.09 7.10
C THR A 26 12.06 -0.39 6.82
N VAL A 27 11.06 0.51 7.00
CA VAL A 27 9.67 0.28 6.60
C VAL A 27 9.27 1.21 5.47
N LEU A 28 8.71 0.63 4.41
CA LEU A 28 8.09 1.38 3.31
C LEU A 28 6.59 1.51 3.60
N LEU A 29 6.07 2.74 3.53
CA LEU A 29 4.66 3.05 3.70
C LEU A 29 4.03 3.37 2.34
N LEU A 30 3.07 2.54 1.91
CA LEU A 30 2.37 2.64 0.63
C LEU A 30 0.91 3.03 0.87
N HIS A 31 0.53 4.22 0.42
CA HIS A 31 -0.82 4.75 0.58
C HIS A 31 -1.82 4.16 -0.42
N GLY A 32 -3.12 4.34 -0.15
CA GLY A 32 -4.20 3.97 -1.06
C GLY A 32 -4.42 4.96 -2.21
N ASN A 33 -5.31 4.60 -3.13
CA ASN A 33 -5.62 5.40 -4.32
C ASN A 33 -6.05 6.84 -3.98
N GLY A 34 -5.64 7.77 -4.83
CA GLY A 34 -5.99 9.19 -4.70
C GLY A 34 -5.38 9.88 -3.46
N SER A 35 -4.49 9.19 -2.73
CA SER A 35 -3.85 9.69 -1.51
C SER A 35 -2.38 10.10 -1.75
N SER A 36 -1.55 10.10 -0.71
CA SER A 36 -0.12 10.43 -0.74
C SER A 36 0.54 9.97 0.56
N ALA A 37 1.86 10.13 0.68
CA ALA A 37 2.62 9.91 1.92
C ALA A 37 2.03 10.64 3.15
N ARG A 38 1.32 11.75 2.93
CA ARG A 38 0.61 12.50 3.98
C ARG A 38 -0.44 11.68 4.72
N HIS A 39 -0.93 10.59 4.13
CA HIS A 39 -1.82 9.63 4.77
C HIS A 39 -1.29 9.18 6.13
N PHE A 40 -0.01 8.94 6.20
CA PHE A 40 0.65 8.39 7.39
C PHE A 40 1.07 9.44 8.42
N LYS A 41 0.91 10.75 8.14
CA LYS A 41 1.42 11.85 8.97
C LYS A 41 1.16 11.68 10.47
N ARG A 42 -0.04 11.22 10.84
CA ARG A 42 -0.44 11.05 12.25
C ARG A 42 0.06 9.74 12.88
N GLN A 43 0.56 8.81 12.07
CA GLN A 43 1.11 7.52 12.46
C GLN A 43 2.64 7.58 12.60
N LEU A 44 3.28 8.47 11.83
CA LEU A 44 4.74 8.62 11.76
C LEU A 44 5.45 8.73 13.12
N PRO A 45 4.95 9.50 14.12
CA PRO A 45 5.63 9.57 15.42
C PRO A 45 5.77 8.21 16.10
N THR A 46 4.79 7.31 15.94
CA THR A 46 4.85 5.96 16.50
C THR A 46 5.86 5.08 15.76
N TYR A 47 5.91 5.17 14.43
CA TYR A 47 6.80 4.35 13.63
C TYR A 47 8.25 4.82 13.71
N ALA A 48 8.49 6.13 13.52
CA ALA A 48 9.83 6.71 13.46
C ALA A 48 10.58 6.69 14.80
N ALA A 49 9.90 6.39 15.89
CA ALA A 49 10.54 6.16 17.20
C ALA A 49 11.38 4.87 17.22
N HIS A 50 11.07 3.89 16.35
CA HIS A 50 11.65 2.55 16.40
C HIS A 50 12.08 2.03 15.03
N LEU A 51 11.77 2.73 13.94
CA LEU A 51 11.98 2.30 12.56
C LEU A 51 12.57 3.42 11.71
N HIS A 52 13.30 3.03 10.68
CA HIS A 52 13.63 3.89 9.56
C HIS A 52 12.42 3.88 8.61
N VAL A 53 11.75 5.01 8.45
CA VAL A 53 10.45 5.10 7.76
C VAL A 53 10.58 5.84 6.44
N ILE A 54 10.16 5.20 5.37
CA ILE A 54 10.09 5.76 4.02
C ILE A 54 8.61 5.82 3.59
N ALA A 55 8.06 7.02 3.57
CA ALA A 55 6.68 7.25 3.13
C ALA A 55 6.68 7.74 1.68
N ILE A 56 6.16 6.90 0.77
CA ILE A 56 6.26 7.11 -0.67
C ILE A 56 5.00 7.78 -1.20
N ASP A 57 5.17 8.84 -2.00
CA ASP A 57 4.13 9.29 -2.92
C ASP A 57 4.21 8.41 -4.18
N SER A 58 3.27 7.49 -4.36
CA SER A 58 3.25 6.59 -5.51
C SER A 58 3.17 7.36 -6.83
N ARG A 59 3.66 6.77 -7.91
CA ARG A 59 3.58 7.32 -9.28
C ARG A 59 2.19 7.91 -9.56
N GLY A 60 2.14 9.13 -10.10
CA GLY A 60 0.90 9.84 -10.37
C GLY A 60 0.14 10.33 -9.13
N HIS A 61 0.70 10.20 -7.92
CA HIS A 61 0.07 10.62 -6.66
C HIS A 61 0.93 11.65 -5.90
N GLY A 62 0.28 12.40 -5.01
CA GLY A 62 0.98 13.36 -4.15
C GLY A 62 1.86 14.34 -4.94
N ARG A 63 3.17 14.34 -4.65
CA ARG A 63 4.21 15.16 -5.30
C ARG A 63 4.91 14.43 -6.45
N SER A 64 4.65 13.13 -6.61
CA SER A 64 5.16 12.32 -7.72
C SER A 64 4.37 12.59 -9.00
N ASN A 65 5.07 12.59 -10.14
CA ASN A 65 4.42 12.70 -11.43
C ASN A 65 4.29 11.33 -12.12
N ASN A 66 3.80 11.33 -13.34
CA ASN A 66 3.85 10.23 -14.28
C ASN A 66 4.17 10.79 -15.65
N THR A 67 5.18 10.25 -16.32
CA THR A 67 5.59 10.66 -17.68
C THR A 67 5.03 9.74 -18.76
N GLN A 68 4.44 8.60 -18.34
CA GLN A 68 3.84 7.63 -19.26
C GLN A 68 2.37 7.98 -19.54
N THR A 69 1.83 7.40 -20.60
CA THR A 69 0.41 7.57 -20.97
C THR A 69 -0.51 7.02 -19.88
N ASP A 70 -0.15 5.85 -19.33
CA ASP A 70 -0.89 5.15 -18.28
C ASP A 70 0.04 4.75 -17.14
N ILE A 71 -0.53 4.53 -15.96
CA ILE A 71 0.18 3.95 -14.82
C ILE A 71 -0.12 2.45 -14.78
N LYS A 72 0.91 1.61 -14.79
CA LYS A 72 0.77 0.16 -14.65
C LYS A 72 1.23 -0.30 -13.26
N ILE A 73 0.64 -1.37 -12.74
CA ILE A 73 1.08 -1.97 -11.46
C ILE A 73 2.56 -2.36 -11.52
N THR A 74 3.05 -2.81 -12.67
CA THR A 74 4.47 -3.15 -12.88
C THR A 74 5.40 -1.95 -12.69
N ASP A 75 4.96 -0.75 -13.04
CA ASP A 75 5.75 0.47 -12.88
C ASP A 75 5.85 0.83 -11.39
N LEU A 76 4.73 0.74 -10.65
CA LEU A 76 4.68 0.98 -9.21
C LEU A 76 5.61 0.02 -8.44
N ILE A 77 5.65 -1.26 -8.85
CA ILE A 77 6.56 -2.27 -8.28
C ILE A 77 8.02 -1.92 -8.58
N SER A 78 8.31 -1.49 -9.81
CA SER A 78 9.65 -1.08 -10.23
C SER A 78 10.13 0.16 -9.47
N ASP A 79 9.24 1.12 -9.24
CA ASP A 79 9.54 2.34 -8.48
C ASP A 79 9.94 2.00 -7.03
N ILE A 80 9.21 1.08 -6.38
CA ILE A 80 9.53 0.61 -5.03
C ILE A 80 10.91 -0.04 -4.99
N GLU A 81 11.22 -0.89 -5.98
CA GLU A 81 12.52 -1.57 -6.04
C GLU A 81 13.66 -0.57 -6.25
N GLN A 82 13.50 0.43 -7.13
CA GLN A 82 14.50 1.45 -7.33
C GLN A 82 14.74 2.29 -6.06
N ILE A 83 13.67 2.60 -5.30
CA ILE A 83 13.81 3.27 -4.00
C ILE A 83 14.61 2.39 -3.02
N ARG A 84 14.26 1.10 -2.87
CA ARG A 84 14.98 0.17 -2.01
C ARG A 84 16.48 0.11 -2.36
N MET A 85 16.79 -0.01 -3.64
CA MET A 85 18.18 -0.03 -4.13
C MET A 85 18.91 1.27 -3.82
N THR A 86 18.26 2.43 -3.97
CA THR A 86 18.83 3.75 -3.66
C THR A 86 19.11 3.92 -2.17
N LEU A 87 18.29 3.30 -1.32
CA LEU A 87 18.49 3.28 0.13
C LEU A 87 19.59 2.29 0.57
N HIS A 88 20.11 1.45 -0.34
CA HIS A 88 21.12 0.42 -0.06
C HIS A 88 20.69 -0.57 1.04
N VAL A 89 19.40 -0.92 1.11
CA VAL A 89 18.86 -1.88 2.07
C VAL A 89 18.54 -3.21 1.39
N ASP A 90 18.96 -4.33 2.00
CA ASP A 90 18.70 -5.66 1.43
C ASP A 90 17.25 -6.07 1.55
N GLN A 91 16.67 -5.83 2.72
CA GLN A 91 15.27 -6.18 3.01
C GLN A 91 14.54 -5.02 3.65
N VAL A 92 13.25 -4.92 3.34
CA VAL A 92 12.33 -3.94 3.91
C VAL A 92 11.13 -4.62 4.56
N VAL A 93 10.53 -3.94 5.51
CA VAL A 93 9.16 -4.20 5.95
C VAL A 93 8.24 -3.32 5.11
N ILE A 94 7.07 -3.79 4.71
CA ILE A 94 6.12 -2.96 3.96
C ILE A 94 4.79 -2.89 4.70
N LEU A 95 4.30 -1.66 4.90
CA LEU A 95 2.93 -1.40 5.30
C LEU A 95 2.18 -0.76 4.15
N GLY A 96 1.20 -1.47 3.61
CA GLY A 96 0.31 -1.00 2.56
C GLY A 96 -1.11 -0.79 3.06
N TYR A 97 -1.75 0.27 2.59
CA TYR A 97 -3.16 0.58 2.85
C TYR A 97 -3.97 0.54 1.55
N SER A 98 -5.06 -0.25 1.50
CA SER A 98 -5.96 -0.36 0.35
C SER A 98 -5.16 -0.73 -0.92
N ASP A 99 -5.15 0.07 -1.98
CA ASP A 99 -4.30 -0.17 -3.16
C ASP A 99 -2.82 -0.30 -2.83
N GLY A 100 -2.33 0.45 -1.85
CA GLY A 100 -0.96 0.28 -1.36
C GLY A 100 -0.71 -1.13 -0.81
N ALA A 101 -1.72 -1.78 -0.24
CA ALA A 101 -1.63 -3.18 0.20
C ALA A 101 -1.59 -4.16 -0.98
N ASN A 102 -2.36 -3.88 -2.03
CA ASN A 102 -2.33 -4.67 -3.27
C ASN A 102 -0.96 -4.58 -3.96
N ILE A 103 -0.40 -3.37 -4.04
CA ILE A 103 0.93 -3.12 -4.60
C ILE A 103 2.01 -3.81 -3.76
N ALA A 104 1.93 -3.71 -2.41
CA ALA A 104 2.85 -4.39 -1.49
C ALA A 104 2.86 -5.90 -1.69
N MET A 105 1.68 -6.50 -1.86
CA MET A 105 1.53 -7.95 -2.12
C MET A 105 2.17 -8.34 -3.46
N LYS A 106 1.90 -7.58 -4.53
CA LYS A 106 2.51 -7.82 -5.85
C LYS A 106 4.02 -7.64 -5.82
N TYR A 107 4.53 -6.64 -5.07
CA TYR A 107 5.96 -6.45 -4.89
C TYR A 107 6.60 -7.65 -4.17
N ALA A 108 5.99 -8.10 -3.07
CA ALA A 108 6.49 -9.25 -2.30
C ALA A 108 6.48 -10.57 -3.11
N ILE A 109 5.48 -10.77 -3.97
CA ILE A 109 5.46 -11.92 -4.89
C ILE A 109 6.60 -11.84 -5.91
N LYS A 110 6.92 -10.64 -6.41
CA LYS A 110 7.98 -10.46 -7.41
C LYS A 110 9.38 -10.49 -6.80
N TYR A 111 9.55 -9.97 -5.58
CA TYR A 111 10.83 -9.82 -4.88
C TYR A 111 10.75 -10.36 -3.44
N PRO A 112 10.41 -11.64 -3.23
CA PRO A 112 10.20 -12.20 -1.90
C PRO A 112 11.46 -12.11 -1.01
N GLN A 113 12.64 -12.17 -1.60
CA GLN A 113 13.93 -12.06 -0.89
C GLN A 113 14.18 -10.68 -0.31
N HIS A 114 13.50 -9.63 -0.80
CA HIS A 114 13.67 -8.25 -0.37
C HIS A 114 12.61 -7.77 0.64
N VAL A 115 11.72 -8.66 1.07
CA VAL A 115 10.67 -8.33 2.05
C VAL A 115 10.77 -9.22 3.26
N SER A 116 10.96 -8.63 4.43
CA SER A 116 11.06 -9.37 5.69
C SER A 116 9.71 -9.54 6.40
N ARG A 117 8.77 -8.60 6.23
CA ARG A 117 7.40 -8.64 6.78
C ARG A 117 6.45 -7.79 5.95
N LEU A 118 5.15 -8.15 6.00
CA LEU A 118 4.07 -7.40 5.37
C LEU A 118 2.98 -7.03 6.38
N VAL A 119 2.55 -5.78 6.38
CA VAL A 119 1.28 -5.35 6.96
C VAL A 119 0.39 -4.87 5.82
N LEU A 120 -0.70 -5.59 5.59
CA LEU A 120 -1.64 -5.34 4.50
C LEU A 120 -2.97 -4.90 5.10
N ASN A 121 -3.23 -3.60 5.08
CA ASN A 121 -4.51 -3.06 5.57
C ASN A 121 -5.54 -3.01 4.44
N ALA A 122 -6.56 -3.83 4.54
CA ALA A 122 -7.67 -3.98 3.62
C ALA A 122 -7.23 -4.26 2.16
N PRO A 123 -6.38 -5.28 1.91
CA PRO A 123 -6.05 -5.72 0.56
C PRO A 123 -7.27 -6.36 -0.11
N ASN A 124 -7.33 -6.31 -1.44
CA ASN A 124 -8.33 -7.05 -2.20
C ASN A 124 -7.72 -7.63 -3.48
N LEU A 125 -7.95 -8.91 -3.72
CA LEU A 125 -7.43 -9.62 -4.90
C LEU A 125 -8.32 -9.44 -6.13
N THR A 126 -9.63 -9.30 -5.90
CA THR A 126 -10.64 -9.26 -6.94
C THR A 126 -11.75 -8.27 -6.59
N SER A 127 -12.46 -7.78 -7.61
CA SER A 127 -13.64 -6.93 -7.44
C SER A 127 -14.75 -7.59 -6.58
N GLU A 128 -14.79 -8.93 -6.53
CA GLU A 128 -15.74 -9.67 -5.68
C GLU A 128 -15.40 -9.54 -4.19
N GLY A 129 -14.15 -9.24 -3.85
CA GLY A 129 -13.68 -9.01 -2.49
C GLY A 129 -14.19 -7.72 -1.86
N VAL A 130 -14.72 -6.80 -2.64
CA VAL A 130 -15.26 -5.51 -2.17
C VAL A 130 -16.80 -5.49 -2.27
N TYR A 131 -17.43 -4.53 -1.57
CA TYR A 131 -18.87 -4.33 -1.73
C TYR A 131 -19.17 -3.61 -3.04
N LYS A 132 -20.23 -4.03 -3.73
CA LYS A 132 -20.63 -3.53 -5.06
C LYS A 132 -20.78 -2.02 -5.14
N ILE A 133 -21.12 -1.35 -4.04
CA ILE A 133 -21.28 0.10 -3.99
C ILE A 133 -19.97 0.85 -4.32
N LEU A 134 -18.82 0.29 -3.89
CA LEU A 134 -17.50 0.85 -4.21
C LEU A 134 -17.18 0.68 -5.69
N TRP A 135 -17.31 -0.54 -6.17
CA TRP A 135 -17.05 -0.83 -7.58
C TRP A 135 -17.89 0.05 -8.52
N TRP A 136 -19.16 0.30 -8.15
CA TRP A 136 -20.05 1.19 -8.91
C TRP A 136 -19.58 2.65 -8.85
N GLY A 137 -19.21 3.13 -7.68
CA GLY A 137 -18.67 4.48 -7.48
C GLY A 137 -17.39 4.72 -8.26
N ASP A 138 -16.45 3.78 -8.25
CA ASP A 138 -15.19 3.86 -8.97
C ASP A 138 -15.39 3.85 -10.49
N ASN A 139 -16.30 3.03 -11.02
CA ASN A 139 -16.64 3.03 -12.45
C ASN A 139 -17.26 4.35 -12.91
N VAL A 140 -18.20 4.90 -12.13
CA VAL A 140 -18.80 6.21 -12.44
C VAL A 140 -17.73 7.32 -12.43
N ALA A 141 -16.86 7.31 -11.42
CA ALA A 141 -15.76 8.27 -11.33
C ALA A 141 -14.76 8.11 -12.48
N GLN A 142 -14.48 6.90 -12.91
CA GLN A 142 -13.58 6.62 -14.04
C GLN A 142 -14.14 7.17 -15.35
N VAL A 143 -15.43 6.94 -15.63
CA VAL A 143 -16.10 7.48 -16.83
C VAL A 143 -16.13 9.02 -16.80
N ALA A 144 -16.50 9.60 -15.66
CA ALA A 144 -16.54 11.06 -15.52
C ALA A 144 -15.16 11.71 -15.68
N THR A 145 -14.14 11.14 -15.07
CA THR A 145 -12.76 11.65 -15.18
C THR A 145 -12.19 11.46 -16.58
N ALA A 146 -12.49 10.36 -17.27
CA ALA A 146 -12.12 10.16 -18.67
C ALA A 146 -12.69 11.24 -19.58
N ALA A 147 -13.98 11.54 -19.44
CA ALA A 147 -14.64 12.59 -20.23
C ALA A 147 -14.06 13.98 -19.97
N MET A 148 -13.60 14.26 -18.74
CA MET A 148 -13.03 15.54 -18.35
C MET A 148 -11.51 15.65 -18.56
N ALA A 149 -10.82 14.54 -18.77
CA ALA A 149 -9.35 14.50 -18.90
C ALA A 149 -8.77 15.40 -19.98
N PRO A 150 -9.39 15.56 -21.18
CA PRO A 150 -8.89 16.48 -22.20
C PRO A 150 -8.91 17.95 -21.79
N PHE A 151 -9.76 18.33 -20.84
CA PHE A 151 -10.02 19.70 -20.44
C PHE A 151 -9.45 20.05 -19.06
N SER A 152 -8.97 19.07 -18.29
CA SER A 152 -8.53 19.26 -16.91
C SER A 152 -7.37 18.33 -16.55
N ALA A 153 -6.22 18.93 -16.22
CA ALA A 153 -5.06 18.19 -15.73
C ALA A 153 -5.38 17.39 -14.44
N TYR A 154 -6.26 17.93 -13.58
CA TYR A 154 -6.74 17.22 -12.39
C TYR A 154 -7.55 15.99 -12.77
N ALA A 155 -8.51 16.12 -13.70
CA ALA A 155 -9.33 15.00 -14.14
C ALA A 155 -8.48 13.93 -14.85
N LYS A 156 -7.51 14.34 -15.69
CA LYS A 156 -6.55 13.44 -16.33
C LYS A 156 -5.80 12.62 -15.27
N ARG A 157 -5.19 13.29 -14.31
CA ARG A 157 -4.45 12.63 -13.22
C ARG A 157 -5.34 11.69 -12.40
N ARG A 158 -6.57 12.11 -12.10
CA ARG A 158 -7.51 11.28 -11.36
C ARG A 158 -7.96 10.06 -12.17
N HIS A 159 -8.13 10.21 -13.47
CA HIS A 159 -8.42 9.11 -14.38
C HIS A 159 -7.28 8.07 -14.38
N GLU A 160 -6.03 8.50 -14.52
CA GLU A 160 -4.85 7.62 -14.46
C GLU A 160 -4.79 6.83 -13.14
N GLN A 161 -5.08 7.49 -12.01
CA GLN A 161 -5.13 6.86 -10.69
C GLN A 161 -6.24 5.80 -10.57
N LEU A 162 -7.43 6.08 -11.10
CA LEU A 162 -8.56 5.15 -11.10
C LEU A 162 -8.33 3.99 -12.07
N HIS A 163 -7.66 4.25 -13.19
CA HIS A 163 -7.37 3.23 -14.20
C HIS A 163 -6.47 2.12 -13.63
N VAL A 164 -5.40 2.47 -12.93
CA VAL A 164 -4.50 1.46 -12.32
C VAL A 164 -5.19 0.59 -11.27
N MET A 165 -6.22 1.11 -10.58
CA MET A 165 -7.03 0.31 -9.66
C MET A 165 -7.89 -0.75 -10.37
N SER A 166 -8.31 -0.48 -11.59
CA SER A 166 -9.14 -1.39 -12.38
C SER A 166 -8.33 -2.49 -13.06
N GLU A 167 -7.00 -2.38 -13.08
CA GLU A 167 -6.14 -3.45 -13.57
C GLU A 167 -6.28 -4.71 -12.69
N PRO A 168 -6.56 -5.87 -13.26
CA PRO A 168 -6.63 -7.10 -12.48
C PRO A 168 -5.25 -7.43 -11.89
N LEU A 169 -5.21 -7.68 -10.60
CA LEU A 169 -3.95 -8.04 -9.93
C LEU A 169 -3.34 -9.34 -10.44
N ASN A 170 -4.15 -10.25 -10.99
CA ASN A 170 -3.71 -11.54 -11.50
C ASN A 170 -2.80 -12.30 -10.50
N ILE A 171 -3.19 -12.30 -9.23
CA ILE A 171 -2.51 -13.07 -8.18
C ILE A 171 -3.20 -14.43 -8.07
N THR A 172 -2.41 -15.49 -8.25
CA THR A 172 -2.91 -16.86 -8.13
C THR A 172 -2.83 -17.39 -6.69
N CYS A 173 -3.65 -18.38 -6.34
CA CYS A 173 -3.56 -19.05 -5.04
C CYS A 173 -2.15 -19.67 -4.84
N GLN A 174 -1.51 -20.16 -5.88
CA GLN A 174 -0.15 -20.70 -5.81
C GLN A 174 0.85 -19.62 -5.41
N GLN A 175 0.79 -18.44 -6.01
CA GLN A 175 1.66 -17.31 -5.64
C GLN A 175 1.48 -16.87 -4.18
N LEU A 176 0.24 -16.93 -3.66
CA LEU A 176 -0.02 -16.62 -2.26
C LEU A 176 0.50 -17.73 -1.34
N SER A 177 0.33 -19.00 -1.70
CA SER A 177 0.82 -20.13 -0.90
C SER A 177 2.35 -20.22 -0.86
N ASP A 178 3.03 -19.76 -1.92
CA ASP A 178 4.48 -19.70 -1.99
C ASP A 178 5.06 -18.53 -1.19
N LEU A 179 4.23 -17.59 -0.76
CA LEU A 179 4.66 -16.41 -0.02
C LEU A 179 4.85 -16.72 1.47
N THR A 180 6.05 -17.10 1.85
CA THR A 180 6.41 -17.48 3.23
C THR A 180 6.74 -16.29 4.14
N ILE A 181 6.52 -15.07 3.68
CA ILE A 181 6.80 -13.83 4.43
C ILE A 181 5.77 -13.68 5.55
N PRO A 182 6.18 -13.44 6.81
CA PRO A 182 5.26 -13.11 7.89
C PRO A 182 4.36 -11.94 7.49
N THR A 183 3.05 -12.15 7.50
CA THR A 183 2.07 -11.20 7.00
C THR A 183 0.98 -10.93 8.02
N LEU A 184 0.71 -9.66 8.30
CA LEU A 184 -0.43 -9.21 9.09
C LEU A 184 -1.49 -8.59 8.16
N LEU A 185 -2.63 -9.25 8.03
CA LEU A 185 -3.80 -8.76 7.33
C LEU A 185 -4.66 -7.98 8.32
N VAL A 186 -4.84 -6.68 8.10
CA VAL A 186 -5.63 -5.80 8.99
C VAL A 186 -6.90 -5.37 8.28
N ILE A 187 -8.04 -5.46 8.96
CA ILE A 187 -9.34 -5.05 8.42
C ILE A 187 -10.20 -4.43 9.52
N GLY A 188 -10.98 -3.42 9.17
CA GLY A 188 -12.04 -2.91 10.04
C GLY A 188 -13.25 -3.85 10.07
N GLU A 189 -13.98 -3.88 11.21
CA GLU A 189 -15.21 -4.68 11.34
C GLU A 189 -16.27 -4.28 10.29
N PHE A 190 -16.33 -2.98 9.96
CA PHE A 190 -17.25 -2.41 8.97
C PHE A 190 -16.50 -1.93 7.73
N ASP A 191 -15.54 -2.73 7.26
CA ASP A 191 -14.70 -2.39 6.11
C ASP A 191 -15.46 -2.49 4.79
N LEU A 192 -14.95 -1.79 3.79
CA LEU A 192 -15.42 -1.84 2.41
C LEU A 192 -14.95 -3.13 1.69
N VAL A 193 -13.87 -3.73 2.16
CA VAL A 193 -13.42 -5.06 1.78
C VAL A 193 -14.16 -6.09 2.66
N LYS A 194 -14.64 -7.15 2.06
CA LYS A 194 -15.40 -8.18 2.76
C LYS A 194 -14.49 -8.99 3.69
N ARG A 195 -14.86 -9.16 4.93
CA ARG A 195 -14.12 -9.95 5.92
C ARG A 195 -13.77 -11.34 5.41
N ARG A 196 -14.74 -12.06 4.83
CA ARG A 196 -14.53 -13.39 4.25
C ARG A 196 -13.45 -13.43 3.17
N HIS A 197 -13.23 -12.31 2.46
CA HIS A 197 -12.19 -12.22 1.45
C HIS A 197 -10.81 -12.17 2.10
N ILE A 198 -10.66 -11.43 3.20
CA ILE A 198 -9.42 -11.38 3.99
C ILE A 198 -9.12 -12.74 4.64
N GLU A 199 -10.14 -13.39 5.20
CA GLU A 199 -10.03 -14.73 5.78
C GLU A 199 -9.57 -15.75 4.74
N HIS A 200 -10.14 -15.69 3.52
CA HIS A 200 -9.71 -16.55 2.41
C HIS A 200 -8.25 -16.29 1.99
N ILE A 201 -7.79 -15.04 1.95
CA ILE A 201 -6.37 -14.74 1.69
C ILE A 201 -5.49 -15.37 2.80
N ALA A 202 -5.89 -15.24 4.06
CA ALA A 202 -5.16 -15.78 5.19
C ALA A 202 -5.11 -17.32 5.19
N GLU A 203 -6.17 -18.00 4.75
CA GLU A 203 -6.20 -19.46 4.61
C GLU A 203 -5.18 -19.98 3.60
N ILE A 204 -4.87 -19.18 2.57
CA ILE A 204 -3.92 -19.56 1.51
C ILE A 204 -2.48 -19.24 1.92
N MET A 205 -2.25 -18.12 2.60
CA MET A 205 -0.91 -17.65 2.96
C MET A 205 -0.40 -18.34 4.23
N PRO A 206 0.74 -19.09 4.20
CA PRO A 206 1.16 -19.96 5.31
C PRO A 206 1.50 -19.22 6.63
N HIS A 207 1.91 -17.95 6.54
CA HIS A 207 2.33 -17.16 7.69
C HIS A 207 1.50 -15.87 7.85
N ALA A 208 0.22 -15.92 7.43
CA ALA A 208 -0.68 -14.81 7.60
C ALA A 208 -1.42 -14.85 8.94
N GLN A 209 -1.54 -13.69 9.56
CA GLN A 209 -2.38 -13.44 10.73
C GLN A 209 -3.44 -12.41 10.36
N VAL A 210 -4.66 -12.53 10.90
CA VAL A 210 -5.75 -11.58 10.67
C VAL A 210 -6.02 -10.77 11.93
N MET A 211 -6.01 -9.45 11.79
CA MET A 211 -6.41 -8.51 12.84
C MET A 211 -7.69 -7.78 12.43
N ILE A 212 -8.77 -7.98 13.19
CA ILE A 212 -10.04 -7.30 12.97
C ILE A 212 -10.18 -6.15 13.97
N LEU A 213 -10.27 -4.93 13.45
CA LEU A 213 -10.41 -3.72 14.27
C LEU A 213 -11.89 -3.45 14.57
N LYS A 214 -12.35 -3.88 15.76
CA LYS A 214 -13.75 -3.72 16.20
C LYS A 214 -14.16 -2.25 16.26
N GLY A 215 -15.37 -1.95 15.80
CA GLY A 215 -15.93 -0.60 15.74
C GLY A 215 -15.32 0.31 14.67
N HIS A 216 -14.46 -0.23 13.80
CA HIS A 216 -13.78 0.57 12.76
C HIS A 216 -14.16 0.09 11.36
N GLY A 217 -14.09 1.01 10.39
CA GLY A 217 -14.29 0.73 8.96
C GLY A 217 -12.99 0.93 8.18
N HIS A 218 -13.11 0.98 6.86
CA HIS A 218 -12.00 1.10 5.91
C HIS A 218 -11.03 2.25 6.22
N PHE A 219 -11.56 3.38 6.70
CA PHE A 219 -10.77 4.59 6.96
C PHE A 219 -10.16 4.66 8.37
N VAL A 220 -9.97 3.53 9.06
CA VAL A 220 -9.39 3.48 10.41
C VAL A 220 -8.04 4.19 10.52
N THR A 221 -7.22 4.11 9.49
CA THR A 221 -5.92 4.79 9.37
C THR A 221 -6.03 6.32 9.37
N TYR A 222 -7.21 6.88 9.06
CA TYR A 222 -7.55 8.30 9.16
C TYR A 222 -8.32 8.64 10.43
N THR A 223 -9.33 7.83 10.78
CA THR A 223 -10.24 8.13 11.88
C THR A 223 -9.62 7.85 13.23
N ASN A 224 -8.72 6.85 13.31
CA ASN A 224 -8.00 6.51 14.54
C ASN A 224 -6.52 6.16 14.28
N PRO A 225 -5.74 7.07 13.67
CA PRO A 225 -4.39 6.78 13.15
C PRO A 225 -3.39 6.38 14.23
N ARG A 226 -3.49 6.97 15.44
CA ARG A 226 -2.56 6.65 16.53
C ARG A 226 -2.80 5.23 17.07
N LYS A 227 -4.05 4.87 17.29
CA LYS A 227 -4.41 3.51 17.75
C LYS A 227 -4.03 2.46 16.71
N PHE A 228 -4.32 2.72 15.42
CA PHE A 228 -3.87 1.84 14.34
C PHE A 228 -2.36 1.64 14.39
N ALA A 229 -1.58 2.73 14.46
CA ALA A 229 -0.13 2.66 14.51
C ALA A 229 0.39 1.86 15.72
N GLN A 230 -0.18 2.06 16.91
CA GLN A 230 0.17 1.32 18.12
C GLN A 230 -0.10 -0.18 18.00
N LEU A 231 -1.18 -0.57 17.31
CA LEU A 231 -1.55 -1.98 17.14
C LEU A 231 -0.63 -2.69 16.14
N VAL A 232 -0.20 -2.01 15.07
CA VAL A 232 0.62 -2.65 14.03
C VAL A 232 2.12 -2.51 14.24
N ALA A 233 2.58 -1.52 15.02
CA ALA A 233 4.00 -1.26 15.26
C ALA A 233 4.76 -2.47 15.83
N PRO A 234 4.24 -3.24 16.80
CA PRO A 234 4.92 -4.45 17.31
C PRO A 234 5.26 -5.44 16.18
N PHE A 235 4.33 -5.66 15.25
CA PHE A 235 4.57 -6.56 14.12
C PHE A 235 5.62 -5.99 13.14
N LEU A 236 5.60 -4.68 12.88
CA LEU A 236 6.59 -4.02 12.02
C LEU A 236 8.02 -4.14 12.58
N ILE A 237 8.17 -4.07 13.91
CA ILE A 237 9.48 -4.11 14.61
C ILE A 237 10.00 -5.56 14.73
N GLY A 238 9.14 -6.56 14.63
CA GLY A 238 9.53 -7.97 14.75
C GLY A 238 9.12 -8.64 16.06
N GLY A 239 8.23 -8.04 16.84
CA GLY A 239 7.56 -8.70 17.94
C GLY A 239 6.63 -9.79 17.41
N ASN A 240 6.80 -11.02 17.89
CA ASN A 240 5.96 -12.16 17.52
C ASN A 240 4.54 -12.11 18.10
N ASP A 241 4.23 -11.14 18.94
CA ASP A 241 2.97 -11.04 19.64
C ASP A 241 2.25 -9.73 19.31
N ALA A 242 1.57 -9.69 18.17
CA ALA A 242 0.33 -8.93 18.13
C ALA A 242 -0.68 -9.70 19.00
N LYS A 243 -0.63 -9.52 20.32
CA LYS A 243 -1.70 -10.01 21.20
C LYS A 243 -2.99 -9.33 20.76
N ILE A 244 -3.78 -10.11 20.04
CA ILE A 244 -5.15 -9.78 19.60
C ILE A 244 -6.06 -9.84 20.82
#